data_3553f5e677ad57e4561c5256f51b27c5
#
_entry.id   3553f5e677ad57e4561c5256f51b27c5
#
_cell.length_a   1.000
_cell.length_b   1.000
_cell.length_c   1.000
_cell.angle_alpha   90.00
_cell.angle_beta   90.00
_cell.angle_gamma   90.00
#
_symmetry.space_group_name_H-M   'P 1'
#
loop_
_entity.id
_entity.type
_entity.pdbx_description
1 polymer ?
#
loop_
_entity_poly.entity_id
_entity_poly.type
_entity_poly.pdbx_seq_one_letter_code
_entity_poly.pdbx_strand_id
1 'polypeptide(L)'
;VAKTKYITSEGEDNVNSLQVFVFRQDGMLDSWAMTEDAASLTIKCTAGLKRVVAVVNAPQITGITDKEMLDESVSRLDENMKGHFVMYGSKVETVVGATDIEVEVKRLAARISIHKITNALALEQYREKEFKLVSVFLANVAADVRYDGQGAPALWYNQRTYHAEMDYLVIDPNINTVIEYGTSYEQPHYLYCYPNPTETDSIETEWCPRYTRLV
;
A
#
# COMPACT_ATOMS: atom_id res chain seq x y z
N VAL A 1 2.34 8.57 19.59
CA VAL A 1 2.25 9.31 18.32
C VAL A 1 2.72 8.39 17.20
N ALA A 2 1.89 8.21 16.17
CA ALA A 2 2.28 7.45 14.99
C ALA A 2 3.13 8.33 14.06
N LYS A 3 4.28 7.83 13.59
CA LYS A 3 5.16 8.55 12.65
C LYS A 3 5.52 7.68 11.45
N THR A 4 5.55 8.27 10.24
CA THR A 4 6.06 7.60 9.03
C THR A 4 7.52 7.96 8.76
N LYS A 5 8.28 7.07 8.16
CA LYS A 5 9.73 7.20 7.97
C LYS A 5 10.15 7.38 6.49
N TYR A 6 9.21 7.57 5.56
CA TYR A 6 9.55 7.61 4.13
C TYR A 6 9.44 9.01 3.54
N ILE A 7 10.14 9.24 2.42
CA ILE A 7 9.93 10.43 1.60
C ILE A 7 8.51 10.36 1.04
N THR A 8 7.66 11.27 1.49
CA THR A 8 6.25 11.34 1.14
C THR A 8 6.02 12.44 0.11
N SER A 9 5.02 12.30 -0.75
CA SER A 9 4.40 13.42 -1.43
C SER A 9 3.33 14.02 -0.51
N GLU A 10 2.88 15.22 -0.83
CA GLU A 10 1.89 15.95 -0.03
C GLU A 10 0.64 15.08 0.23
N GLY A 11 0.31 14.93 1.50
CA GLY A 11 -0.86 14.19 1.98
C GLY A 11 -0.73 12.66 2.07
N GLU A 12 0.38 12.06 1.66
CA GLU A 12 0.52 10.60 1.72
C GLU A 12 0.75 10.04 3.13
N ASP A 13 1.10 10.87 4.08
CA ASP A 13 1.35 10.55 5.49
C ASP A 13 0.23 11.04 6.43
N ASN A 14 -0.90 11.46 5.86
CA ASN A 14 -2.04 11.90 6.64
C ASN A 14 -2.56 10.76 7.54
N VAL A 15 -2.86 11.08 8.79
CA VAL A 15 -3.54 10.20 9.74
C VAL A 15 -4.97 10.68 9.88
N ASN A 16 -5.91 10.02 9.21
CA ASN A 16 -7.34 10.34 9.26
C ASN A 16 -8.07 9.47 10.28
N SER A 17 -7.58 8.26 10.52
CA SER A 17 -8.06 7.39 11.59
C SER A 17 -6.89 6.60 12.19
N LEU A 18 -7.02 6.27 13.47
CA LEU A 18 -6.02 5.50 14.20
C LEU A 18 -6.73 4.44 15.06
N GLN A 19 -6.40 3.18 14.83
CA GLN A 19 -6.78 2.06 15.68
C GLN A 19 -5.54 1.56 16.44
N VAL A 20 -5.65 1.39 17.73
CA VAL A 20 -4.57 0.87 18.57
C VAL A 20 -5.04 -0.38 19.27
N PHE A 21 -4.27 -1.45 19.09
CA PHE A 21 -4.46 -2.75 19.75
C PHE A 21 -3.30 -2.96 20.73
N VAL A 22 -3.63 -3.30 21.97
CA VAL A 22 -2.63 -3.62 23.01
C VAL A 22 -2.76 -5.10 23.34
N PHE A 23 -1.70 -5.86 23.06
CA PHE A 23 -1.63 -7.28 23.33
C PHE A 23 -0.73 -7.55 24.53
N ARG A 24 -1.11 -8.53 25.34
CA ARG A 24 -0.31 -9.06 26.43
C ARG A 24 0.85 -9.89 25.90
N GLN A 25 1.76 -10.28 26.79
CA GLN A 25 2.91 -11.12 26.43
C GLN A 25 2.49 -12.49 25.86
N ASP A 26 1.32 -13.02 26.28
CA ASP A 26 0.74 -14.26 25.77
C ASP A 26 0.08 -14.13 24.39
N GLY A 27 0.12 -12.93 23.78
CA GLY A 27 -0.49 -12.65 22.49
C GLY A 27 -1.98 -12.28 22.53
N MET A 28 -2.65 -12.45 23.67
CA MET A 28 -4.07 -12.12 23.79
C MET A 28 -4.31 -10.61 23.85
N LEU A 29 -5.42 -10.15 23.30
CA LEU A 29 -5.81 -8.74 23.35
C LEU A 29 -6.06 -8.32 24.80
N ASP A 30 -5.45 -7.23 25.21
CA ASP A 30 -5.66 -6.60 26.51
C ASP A 30 -6.66 -5.44 26.41
N SER A 31 -6.48 -4.59 25.41
CA SER A 31 -7.39 -3.48 25.11
C SER A 31 -7.26 -3.00 23.67
N TRP A 32 -8.30 -2.29 23.22
CA TRP A 32 -8.40 -1.70 21.90
C TRP A 32 -9.11 -0.36 21.96
N ALA A 33 -8.70 0.57 21.13
CA ALA A 33 -9.39 1.85 20.96
C ALA A 33 -9.15 2.39 19.54
N MET A 34 -10.09 3.25 19.10
CA MET A 34 -10.05 3.93 17.81
C MET A 34 -10.32 5.43 18.00
N THR A 35 -9.71 6.24 17.17
CA THR A 35 -10.00 7.67 17.04
C THR A 35 -9.97 8.08 15.57
N GLU A 36 -10.70 9.13 15.22
CA GLU A 36 -10.70 9.78 13.93
C GLU A 36 -10.01 11.15 14.06
N ASP A 37 -9.39 11.60 12.98
CA ASP A 37 -8.72 12.91 12.86
C ASP A 37 -7.66 13.20 13.94
N ALA A 38 -7.05 12.16 14.51
CA ALA A 38 -6.01 12.29 15.51
C ALA A 38 -4.91 11.23 15.35
N ALA A 39 -3.66 11.67 15.48
CA ALA A 39 -2.48 10.82 15.44
C ALA A 39 -2.09 10.24 16.83
N SER A 40 -2.92 10.43 17.84
CA SER A 40 -2.69 9.91 19.19
C SER A 40 -4.01 9.63 19.91
N LEU A 41 -3.98 8.66 20.79
CA LEU A 41 -5.11 8.35 21.68
C LEU A 41 -4.60 7.86 23.03
N THR A 42 -5.46 7.91 24.04
CA THR A 42 -5.20 7.35 25.36
C THR A 42 -6.01 6.07 25.52
N ILE A 43 -5.35 4.99 25.92
CA ILE A 43 -5.97 3.68 26.11
C ILE A 43 -5.63 3.14 27.50
N LYS A 44 -6.59 2.51 28.17
CA LYS A 44 -6.37 1.84 29.45
C LYS A 44 -6.03 0.37 29.19
N CYS A 45 -4.95 -0.11 29.78
CA CYS A 45 -4.55 -1.50 29.71
C CYS A 45 -3.95 -1.97 31.04
N THR A 46 -3.72 -3.26 31.19
CA THR A 46 -3.04 -3.82 32.38
C THR A 46 -1.54 -3.51 32.31
N ALA A 47 -0.86 -3.47 33.48
CA ALA A 47 0.59 -3.30 33.52
C ALA A 47 1.34 -4.53 33.01
N GLY A 48 2.62 -4.35 32.62
CA GLY A 48 3.52 -5.41 32.17
C GLY A 48 4.01 -5.24 30.74
N LEU A 49 4.67 -6.24 30.22
CA LEU A 49 5.17 -6.24 28.84
C LEU A 49 3.99 -6.30 27.87
N LYS A 50 3.95 -5.35 26.95
CA LYS A 50 2.88 -5.19 25.95
C LYS A 50 3.46 -5.11 24.55
N ARG A 51 2.70 -5.64 23.60
CA ARG A 51 2.87 -5.31 22.19
C ARG A 51 1.77 -4.36 21.77
N VAL A 52 2.15 -3.17 21.41
CA VAL A 52 1.24 -2.12 20.93
C VAL A 52 1.30 -2.11 19.41
N VAL A 53 0.15 -2.25 18.77
CA VAL A 53 0.00 -2.22 17.32
C VAL A 53 -0.86 -1.01 16.95
N ALA A 54 -0.36 -0.22 16.02
CA ALA A 54 -1.08 0.90 15.42
C ALA A 54 -1.45 0.54 13.97
N VAL A 55 -2.73 0.65 13.66
CA VAL A 55 -3.28 0.56 12.29
C VAL A 55 -3.93 1.89 11.97
N VAL A 56 -3.46 2.51 10.89
CA VAL A 56 -3.85 3.86 10.48
C VAL A 56 -4.62 3.78 9.18
N ASN A 57 -5.69 4.57 9.05
CA ASN A 57 -6.50 4.71 7.84
C ASN A 57 -7.14 3.41 7.33
N ALA A 58 -7.19 2.37 8.13
CA ALA A 58 -7.90 1.14 7.77
C ALA A 58 -9.38 1.23 8.18
N PRO A 59 -10.27 0.52 7.49
CA PRO A 59 -11.62 0.28 7.99
C PRO A 59 -11.58 -0.27 9.42
N GLN A 60 -12.65 -0.08 10.19
CA GLN A 60 -12.70 -0.57 11.56
C GLN A 60 -12.52 -2.10 11.61
N ILE A 61 -11.46 -2.55 12.26
CA ILE A 61 -11.14 -3.96 12.45
C ILE A 61 -11.83 -4.44 13.72
N THR A 62 -12.67 -5.46 13.61
CA THR A 62 -13.47 -5.98 14.71
C THR A 62 -13.24 -7.48 14.92
N GLY A 63 -13.62 -7.98 16.09
CA GLY A 63 -13.53 -9.42 16.38
C GLY A 63 -12.14 -9.93 16.73
N ILE A 64 -11.16 -9.06 16.88
CA ILE A 64 -9.78 -9.45 17.23
C ILE A 64 -9.72 -9.89 18.70
N THR A 65 -9.23 -11.09 18.95
CA THR A 65 -9.00 -11.65 20.28
C THR A 65 -7.53 -11.80 20.63
N ASP A 66 -6.69 -11.90 19.63
CA ASP A 66 -5.26 -12.11 19.77
C ASP A 66 -4.46 -11.47 18.61
N LYS A 67 -3.13 -11.47 18.75
CA LYS A 67 -2.21 -10.84 17.82
C LYS A 67 -2.16 -11.55 16.47
N GLU A 68 -2.24 -12.88 16.47
CA GLU A 68 -2.18 -13.68 15.24
C GLU A 68 -3.39 -13.37 14.34
N MET A 69 -4.57 -13.28 14.94
CA MET A 69 -5.79 -12.91 14.24
C MET A 69 -5.73 -11.52 13.60
N LEU A 70 -5.09 -10.54 14.29
CA LEU A 70 -4.85 -9.22 13.70
C LEU A 70 -3.84 -9.30 12.54
N ASP A 71 -2.75 -10.07 12.70
CA ASP A 71 -1.73 -10.21 11.68
C ASP A 71 -2.26 -10.88 10.40
N GLU A 72 -3.17 -11.82 10.57
CA GLU A 72 -3.84 -12.51 9.47
C GLU A 72 -4.96 -11.69 8.82
N SER A 73 -5.41 -10.64 9.46
CA SER A 73 -6.37 -9.71 8.86
C SER A 73 -5.79 -9.07 7.61
N VAL A 74 -6.66 -8.86 6.62
CA VAL A 74 -6.27 -8.45 5.27
C VAL A 74 -6.65 -7.00 5.05
N SER A 75 -5.70 -6.21 4.53
CA SER A 75 -5.96 -4.91 3.94
C SER A 75 -6.10 -5.05 2.43
N ARG A 76 -7.11 -4.39 1.86
CA ARG A 76 -7.36 -4.37 0.42
C ARG A 76 -6.83 -3.09 -0.21
N LEU A 77 -6.35 -3.18 -1.44
CA LEU A 77 -5.80 -2.02 -2.13
C LEU A 77 -6.87 -0.93 -2.36
N ASP A 78 -8.13 -1.32 -2.57
CA ASP A 78 -9.27 -0.42 -2.75
C ASP A 78 -9.67 0.34 -1.47
N GLU A 79 -9.14 -0.03 -0.30
CA GLU A 79 -9.28 0.74 0.95
C GLU A 79 -8.36 1.97 0.97
N ASN A 80 -7.39 2.04 0.07
CA ASN A 80 -6.47 3.16 -0.04
C ASN A 80 -6.99 4.20 -1.01
N MET A 81 -6.69 5.46 -0.73
CA MET A 81 -6.89 6.57 -1.66
C MET A 81 -5.81 7.62 -1.45
N LYS A 82 -5.65 8.51 -2.42
CA LYS A 82 -4.69 9.59 -2.30
C LYS A 82 -4.97 10.43 -1.05
N GLY A 83 -4.00 10.52 -0.15
CA GLY A 83 -4.16 11.17 1.16
C GLY A 83 -4.79 10.29 2.26
N HIS A 84 -5.06 9.00 1.97
CA HIS A 84 -5.67 8.07 2.93
C HIS A 84 -5.10 6.66 2.70
N PHE A 85 -3.81 6.48 3.01
CA PHE A 85 -3.13 5.19 2.85
C PHE A 85 -3.16 4.40 4.15
N VAL A 86 -3.48 3.11 4.04
CA VAL A 86 -3.40 2.18 5.17
C VAL A 86 -1.95 2.02 5.60
N MET A 87 -1.71 2.22 6.90
CA MET A 87 -0.39 2.09 7.51
C MET A 87 -0.46 1.17 8.71
N TYR A 88 0.63 0.45 8.94
CA TYR A 88 0.76 -0.50 10.03
C TYR A 88 2.10 -0.35 10.74
N GLY A 89 2.09 -0.54 12.06
CA GLY A 89 3.30 -0.57 12.86
C GLY A 89 3.08 -1.22 14.21
N SER A 90 4.15 -1.73 14.80
CA SER A 90 4.09 -2.34 16.13
C SER A 90 5.33 -2.03 16.94
N LYS A 91 5.16 -1.95 18.27
CA LYS A 91 6.24 -1.78 19.24
C LYS A 91 5.99 -2.63 20.46
N VAL A 92 7.04 -3.21 21.00
CA VAL A 92 7.01 -3.88 22.31
C VAL A 92 7.52 -2.92 23.36
N GLU A 93 6.77 -2.74 24.44
CA GLU A 93 7.10 -1.82 25.53
C GLU A 93 6.56 -2.34 26.86
N THR A 94 7.23 -1.95 27.96
CA THR A 94 6.78 -2.28 29.31
C THR A 94 5.92 -1.13 29.86
N VAL A 95 4.67 -1.41 30.16
CA VAL A 95 3.74 -0.44 30.72
C VAL A 95 3.78 -0.48 32.25
N VAL A 96 4.13 0.65 32.86
CA VAL A 96 4.14 0.85 34.30
C VAL A 96 3.50 2.21 34.60
N GLY A 97 2.22 2.19 35.02
CA GLY A 97 1.47 3.44 35.21
C GLY A 97 1.18 4.16 33.89
N ALA A 98 1.14 5.49 33.90
CA ALA A 98 1.01 6.27 32.68
C ALA A 98 2.31 6.20 31.87
N THR A 99 2.22 5.68 30.66
CA THR A 99 3.38 5.45 29.77
C THR A 99 3.05 6.00 28.38
N ASP A 100 3.91 6.89 27.87
CA ASP A 100 3.81 7.37 26.49
C ASP A 100 4.56 6.43 25.56
N ILE A 101 3.88 5.96 24.50
CA ILE A 101 4.42 5.02 23.54
C ILE A 101 4.33 5.61 22.13
N GLU A 102 5.47 5.80 21.48
CA GLU A 102 5.54 6.12 20.05
C GLU A 102 5.62 4.82 19.24
N VAL A 103 4.73 4.67 18.26
CA VAL A 103 4.75 3.56 17.29
C VAL A 103 5.06 4.13 15.90
N GLU A 104 6.15 3.67 15.31
CA GLU A 104 6.48 3.97 13.92
C GLU A 104 5.58 3.15 13.00
N VAL A 105 4.83 3.80 12.11
CA VAL A 105 3.97 3.14 11.13
C VAL A 105 4.50 3.30 9.73
N LYS A 106 4.25 2.30 8.88
CA LYS A 106 4.66 2.26 7.48
C LYS A 106 3.45 2.00 6.60
N ARG A 107 3.38 2.66 5.44
CA ARG A 107 2.37 2.36 4.44
C ARG A 107 2.51 0.93 3.95
N LEU A 108 1.38 0.25 3.78
CA LEU A 108 1.34 -1.08 3.17
C LEU A 108 1.52 -1.00 1.66
N ALA A 109 0.97 0.03 1.02
CA ALA A 109 1.12 0.26 -0.42
C ALA A 109 2.45 0.93 -0.77
N ALA A 110 3.09 0.44 -1.83
CA ALA A 110 4.24 1.06 -2.48
C ALA A 110 3.78 2.00 -3.60
N ARG A 111 4.52 3.10 -3.81
CA ARG A 111 4.29 4.05 -4.91
C ARG A 111 5.28 3.83 -6.04
N ILE A 112 4.76 3.78 -7.27
CA ILE A 112 5.53 3.85 -8.50
C ILE A 112 5.30 5.23 -9.12
N SER A 113 6.38 5.98 -9.35
CA SER A 113 6.32 7.33 -9.89
C SER A 113 6.96 7.39 -11.27
N ILE A 114 6.21 7.85 -12.26
CA ILE A 114 6.68 8.06 -13.61
C ILE A 114 6.72 9.57 -13.82
N HIS A 115 7.90 10.13 -14.00
CA HIS A 115 8.08 11.57 -14.14
C HIS A 115 8.27 12.02 -15.57
N LYS A 116 8.69 11.09 -16.45
CA LYS A 116 9.04 11.42 -17.82
C LYS A 116 8.94 10.19 -18.73
N ILE A 117 8.32 10.36 -19.89
CA ILE A 117 8.29 9.39 -20.97
C ILE A 117 8.83 10.06 -22.22
N THR A 118 9.92 9.54 -22.78
CA THR A 118 10.60 10.11 -23.97
C THR A 118 10.38 9.19 -25.16
N ASN A 119 9.95 9.76 -26.29
CA ASN A 119 9.96 9.04 -27.56
C ASN A 119 11.37 9.07 -28.15
N ALA A 120 12.14 8.01 -27.93
CA ALA A 120 13.51 7.82 -28.43
C ALA A 120 13.62 6.45 -29.12
N LEU A 121 12.71 6.17 -30.06
CA LEU A 121 12.68 4.89 -30.78
C LEU A 121 13.98 4.68 -31.56
N ALA A 122 14.68 3.58 -31.28
CA ALA A 122 16.01 3.31 -31.83
C ALA A 122 15.99 3.06 -33.32
N LEU A 123 14.95 2.39 -33.84
CA LEU A 123 14.85 2.04 -35.26
C LEU A 123 14.34 3.22 -36.07
N GLU A 124 15.11 3.60 -37.10
CA GLU A 124 14.83 4.75 -37.97
C GLU A 124 13.44 4.69 -38.62
N GLN A 125 13.01 3.51 -39.02
CA GLN A 125 11.69 3.28 -39.63
C GLN A 125 10.49 3.66 -38.73
N TYR A 126 10.70 3.81 -37.43
CA TYR A 126 9.66 4.20 -36.47
C TYR A 126 9.72 5.68 -36.08
N ARG A 127 10.78 6.43 -36.46
CA ARG A 127 10.93 7.82 -36.03
C ARG A 127 9.88 8.75 -36.63
N GLU A 128 9.37 8.41 -37.80
CA GLU A 128 8.31 9.15 -38.48
C GLU A 128 6.90 8.63 -38.13
N LYS A 129 6.80 7.60 -37.28
CA LYS A 129 5.52 7.07 -36.88
C LYS A 129 4.95 7.84 -35.68
N GLU A 130 3.66 7.99 -35.69
CA GLU A 130 2.97 8.53 -34.50
C GLU A 130 3.19 7.62 -33.30
N PHE A 131 3.73 8.19 -32.21
CA PHE A 131 3.82 7.55 -30.91
C PHE A 131 2.83 8.23 -29.98
N LYS A 132 1.73 7.54 -29.72
CA LYS A 132 0.66 8.03 -28.86
C LYS A 132 0.65 7.31 -27.53
N LEU A 133 0.86 8.06 -26.43
CA LEU A 133 0.66 7.57 -25.08
C LEU A 133 -0.83 7.64 -24.75
N VAL A 134 -1.47 6.50 -24.62
CA VAL A 134 -2.92 6.40 -24.36
C VAL A 134 -3.23 6.36 -22.87
N SER A 135 -2.51 5.52 -22.15
CA SER A 135 -2.67 5.31 -20.71
C SER A 135 -1.38 4.79 -20.11
N VAL A 136 -1.28 4.86 -18.79
CA VAL A 136 -0.24 4.20 -18.00
C VAL A 136 -0.92 3.38 -16.91
N PHE A 137 -0.56 2.13 -16.73
CA PHE A 137 -1.17 1.28 -15.72
C PHE A 137 -0.22 0.20 -15.20
N LEU A 138 -0.58 -0.39 -14.07
CA LEU A 138 0.10 -1.55 -13.52
C LEU A 138 -0.66 -2.81 -13.88
N ALA A 139 0.06 -3.81 -14.36
CA ALA A 139 -0.45 -5.15 -14.62
C ALA A 139 0.07 -6.14 -13.56
N ASN A 140 -0.71 -7.17 -13.26
CA ASN A 140 -0.42 -8.18 -12.25
C ASN A 140 -0.15 -7.56 -10.87
N VAL A 141 -1.13 -6.80 -10.39
CA VAL A 141 -1.05 -6.06 -9.12
C VAL A 141 -1.62 -6.90 -8.00
N ALA A 142 -0.83 -7.13 -6.95
CA ALA A 142 -1.33 -7.66 -5.70
C ALA A 142 -2.29 -6.64 -5.08
N ALA A 143 -3.56 -7.02 -4.92
CA ALA A 143 -4.63 -6.12 -4.51
C ALA A 143 -5.11 -6.36 -3.07
N ASP A 144 -4.50 -7.31 -2.36
CA ASP A 144 -4.64 -7.50 -0.92
C ASP A 144 -3.29 -7.85 -0.28
N VAL A 145 -3.19 -7.61 1.02
CA VAL A 145 -2.02 -7.94 1.83
C VAL A 145 -2.44 -8.16 3.28
N ARG A 146 -1.84 -9.13 3.95
CA ARG A 146 -2.00 -9.30 5.40
C ARG A 146 -1.24 -8.19 6.15
N TYR A 147 -1.72 -7.80 7.32
CA TYR A 147 -1.05 -6.76 8.11
C TYR A 147 0.36 -7.16 8.55
N ASP A 148 0.65 -8.46 8.72
CA ASP A 148 2.02 -8.96 8.98
C ASP A 148 2.93 -8.92 7.74
N GLY A 149 2.40 -8.65 6.57
CA GLY A 149 3.11 -8.65 5.30
C GLY A 149 3.48 -10.05 4.79
N GLN A 150 2.91 -11.10 5.39
CA GLN A 150 3.19 -12.49 5.02
C GLN A 150 2.07 -13.08 4.15
N GLY A 151 2.38 -14.20 3.50
CA GLY A 151 1.42 -14.93 2.67
C GLY A 151 1.31 -14.40 1.24
N ALA A 152 0.67 -15.19 0.39
CA ALA A 152 0.40 -14.83 -0.99
C ALA A 152 -0.89 -14.03 -1.09
N PRO A 153 -0.96 -13.01 -1.97
CA PRO A 153 -2.20 -12.31 -2.26
C PRO A 153 -3.27 -13.26 -2.79
N ALA A 154 -4.52 -13.05 -2.36
CA ALA A 154 -5.68 -13.75 -2.89
C ALA A 154 -6.38 -12.94 -3.98
N LEU A 155 -6.27 -11.61 -3.93
CA LEU A 155 -6.88 -10.69 -4.89
C LEU A 155 -5.81 -10.07 -5.80
N TRP A 156 -6.12 -10.03 -7.11
CA TRP A 156 -5.22 -9.48 -8.12
C TRP A 156 -5.97 -8.55 -9.06
N TYR A 157 -5.34 -7.42 -9.43
CA TYR A 157 -5.82 -6.52 -10.48
C TYR A 157 -4.99 -6.67 -11.75
N ASN A 158 -5.63 -6.52 -12.90
CA ASN A 158 -5.01 -6.53 -14.23
C ASN A 158 -4.13 -7.78 -14.48
N GLN A 159 -4.58 -8.97 -14.02
CA GLN A 159 -3.78 -10.18 -14.10
C GLN A 159 -3.77 -10.79 -15.50
N ARG A 160 -4.90 -10.81 -16.21
CA ARG A 160 -5.09 -11.55 -17.48
C ARG A 160 -5.46 -10.69 -18.67
N THR A 161 -5.78 -9.44 -18.46
CA THR A 161 -6.20 -8.52 -19.50
C THR A 161 -5.36 -7.25 -19.44
N TYR A 162 -5.05 -6.70 -20.60
CA TYR A 162 -4.43 -5.38 -20.70
C TYR A 162 -5.47 -4.25 -20.54
N HIS A 163 -6.72 -4.61 -20.29
CA HIS A 163 -7.76 -3.66 -19.91
C HIS A 163 -7.65 -3.46 -18.41
N ALA A 164 -7.17 -2.31 -18.04
CA ALA A 164 -7.07 -1.95 -16.66
C ALA A 164 -8.45 -1.99 -16.02
N GLU A 165 -8.58 -2.77 -14.97
CA GLU A 165 -9.66 -2.60 -14.04
C GLU A 165 -9.57 -1.17 -13.52
N MET A 166 -10.70 -0.49 -13.50
CA MET A 166 -10.79 0.95 -13.27
C MET A 166 -10.60 1.26 -11.78
N ASP A 167 -9.40 1.04 -11.31
CA ASP A 167 -8.97 1.54 -10.00
C ASP A 167 -7.96 2.68 -10.23
N TYR A 168 -8.31 3.90 -9.83
CA TYR A 168 -7.49 5.10 -9.98
C TYR A 168 -6.10 4.99 -9.31
N LEU A 169 -5.87 4.00 -8.44
CA LEU A 169 -4.55 3.73 -7.85
C LEU A 169 -3.63 2.99 -8.82
N VAL A 170 -4.17 2.19 -9.73
CA VAL A 170 -3.37 1.31 -10.61
C VAL A 170 -3.36 1.74 -12.06
N ILE A 171 -4.15 2.75 -12.44
CA ILE A 171 -4.25 3.24 -13.82
C ILE A 171 -4.43 4.76 -13.90
N ASP A 172 -3.82 5.36 -14.94
CA ASP A 172 -4.19 6.67 -15.48
C ASP A 172 -4.67 6.48 -16.93
N PRO A 173 -5.98 6.44 -17.18
CA PRO A 173 -6.56 5.97 -18.44
C PRO A 173 -6.70 7.02 -19.53
N ASN A 174 -6.52 8.31 -19.24
CA ASN A 174 -6.96 9.40 -20.10
C ASN A 174 -5.84 10.31 -20.60
N ILE A 175 -4.64 9.79 -20.82
CA ILE A 175 -3.50 10.61 -21.23
C ILE A 175 -3.67 11.06 -22.69
N ASN A 176 -3.88 10.13 -23.61
CA ASN A 176 -4.16 10.37 -25.04
C ASN A 176 -3.28 11.44 -25.73
N THR A 177 -1.98 11.48 -25.40
CA THR A 177 -1.04 12.48 -25.86
C THR A 177 -0.08 11.90 -26.92
N VAL A 178 0.11 12.61 -28.04
CA VAL A 178 1.15 12.29 -29.02
C VAL A 178 2.48 12.84 -28.53
N ILE A 179 3.51 11.99 -28.50
CA ILE A 179 4.89 12.37 -28.15
C ILE A 179 5.73 12.29 -29.43
N GLU A 180 6.14 13.43 -29.96
CA GLU A 180 6.98 13.49 -31.15
C GLU A 180 8.37 12.88 -30.90
N TYR A 181 9.00 12.37 -31.94
CA TYR A 181 10.34 11.80 -31.84
C TYR A 181 11.35 12.84 -31.27
N GLY A 182 12.12 12.42 -30.30
CA GLY A 182 13.09 13.26 -29.60
C GLY A 182 12.49 14.17 -28.54
N THR A 183 11.16 14.17 -28.35
CA THR A 183 10.49 14.95 -27.29
C THR A 183 10.06 14.08 -26.13
N SER A 184 9.59 14.73 -25.08
CA SER A 184 9.18 14.07 -23.84
C SER A 184 7.83 14.59 -23.34
N TYR A 185 7.07 13.66 -22.76
CA TYR A 185 5.94 13.93 -21.91
C TYR A 185 6.42 13.96 -20.44
N GLU A 186 6.19 15.06 -19.72
CA GLU A 186 6.78 15.32 -18.40
C GLU A 186 5.74 15.53 -17.30
N GLN A 187 4.49 15.08 -17.49
CA GLN A 187 3.53 15.09 -16.41
C GLN A 187 3.71 13.85 -15.52
N PRO A 188 3.82 14.02 -14.19
CA PRO A 188 4.04 12.90 -13.29
C PRO A 188 2.77 12.07 -13.10
N HIS A 189 2.95 10.75 -13.15
CA HIS A 189 1.93 9.76 -12.79
C HIS A 189 2.36 9.00 -11.55
N TYR A 190 1.43 8.77 -10.63
CA TYR A 190 1.65 8.06 -9.38
C TYR A 190 0.70 6.88 -9.31
N LEU A 191 1.26 5.69 -9.34
CA LEU A 191 0.53 4.42 -9.25
C LEU A 191 0.93 3.70 -7.97
N TYR A 192 0.02 2.91 -7.42
CA TYR A 192 0.22 2.26 -6.13
C TYR A 192 -0.11 0.77 -6.24
N CYS A 193 0.65 -0.05 -5.52
CA CYS A 193 0.42 -1.48 -5.43
C CYS A 193 0.89 -2.02 -4.08
N TYR A 194 0.37 -3.17 -3.68
CA TYR A 194 0.96 -3.93 -2.59
C TYR A 194 2.20 -4.69 -3.06
N PRO A 195 3.09 -5.09 -2.13
CA PRO A 195 4.20 -5.97 -2.45
C PRO A 195 3.70 -7.26 -3.09
N ASN A 196 4.39 -7.68 -4.15
CA ASN A 196 4.14 -8.97 -4.78
C ASN A 196 5.19 -9.98 -4.30
N PRO A 197 4.89 -10.82 -3.29
CA PRO A 197 5.84 -11.74 -2.70
C PRO A 197 6.02 -13.03 -3.49
N THR A 198 5.49 -13.14 -4.71
CA THR A 198 5.51 -14.38 -5.48
C THR A 198 6.95 -14.76 -5.86
N GLU A 199 7.50 -15.75 -5.17
CA GLU A 199 8.86 -16.26 -5.40
C GLU A 199 8.90 -17.46 -6.35
N THR A 200 7.75 -18.02 -6.74
CA THR A 200 7.70 -19.26 -7.50
C THR A 200 8.19 -19.12 -8.94
N ASP A 201 9.12 -20.00 -9.31
CA ASP A 201 9.65 -20.09 -10.67
C ASP A 201 8.67 -20.74 -11.65
N SER A 202 7.64 -21.41 -11.16
CA SER A 202 6.64 -22.05 -11.96
C SER A 202 5.51 -21.09 -12.30
N ILE A 203 5.64 -20.39 -13.41
CA ILE A 203 4.45 -19.83 -14.07
C ILE A 203 3.88 -20.98 -14.90
N GLU A 204 2.78 -21.52 -14.45
CA GLU A 204 2.10 -22.60 -15.19
C GLU A 204 1.46 -22.11 -16.49
N THR A 205 1.34 -20.79 -16.68
CA THR A 205 0.77 -20.19 -17.89
C THR A 205 1.49 -18.90 -18.28
N GLU A 206 1.61 -18.64 -19.58
CA GLU A 206 2.17 -17.40 -20.16
C GLU A 206 1.46 -16.12 -19.72
N TRP A 207 0.29 -16.21 -19.11
CA TRP A 207 -0.62 -15.11 -18.80
C TRP A 207 -0.54 -14.60 -17.36
N CYS A 208 0.24 -15.24 -16.51
CA CYS A 208 0.41 -14.83 -15.11
C CYS A 208 1.88 -14.51 -14.83
N PRO A 209 2.34 -13.28 -15.15
CA PRO A 209 3.70 -12.90 -14.82
C PRO A 209 3.89 -12.87 -13.30
N ARG A 210 5.07 -13.28 -12.83
CA ARG A 210 5.42 -13.33 -11.41
C ARG A 210 5.54 -11.96 -10.74
N TYR A 211 5.63 -10.91 -11.48
CA TYR A 211 5.92 -9.57 -10.96
C TYR A 211 4.92 -8.56 -11.50
N THR A 212 4.71 -7.53 -10.71
CA THR A 212 3.94 -6.36 -11.15
C THR A 212 4.70 -5.66 -12.27
N ARG A 213 4.00 -5.30 -13.34
CA ARG A 213 4.56 -4.62 -14.52
C ARG A 213 3.95 -3.25 -14.67
N LEU A 214 4.79 -2.31 -15.10
CA LEU A 214 4.35 -1.05 -15.66
C LEU A 214 4.08 -1.25 -17.17
N VAL A 215 2.92 -0.78 -17.63
CA VAL A 215 2.46 -0.84 -19.02
C VAL A 215 2.08 0.54 -19.51
#